data_a7d0d782010f3577df68601da2c90ed2
#
_entry.id   a7d0d782010f3577df68601da2c90ed2
#
_cell.length_a   1.000
_cell.length_b   1.000
_cell.length_c   1.000
_cell.angle_alpha   90.00
_cell.angle_beta   90.00
_cell.angle_gamma   90.00
#
_symmetry.space_group_name_H-M   'P 1'
#
loop_
_entity.id
_entity.type
_entity.pdbx_description
1 polymer ?
#
loop_
_entity_poly.entity_id
_entity_poly.type
_entity_poly.pdbx_seq_one_letter_code
_entity_poly.pdbx_strand_id
1 'polypeptide(L)'
;MTQLRFHAKRLFNGQQFVDDQVLTIIDGVISDIDQNTDDVDVKSTGLVVPGYIDLQVNGGGGALFNDAPSVDKLKTIMSAHAKFGTTAMMPTLITDKVEVMAQAADAMAQAIAERVPGIVGIHFEGPHLSLAKKGTHCAELIRPISDDEWQVLSRKDIGQVIVTLAPETVSTADITRMVKLGIKVCLGHTNADFETAQKAVDAGATGFTHLFNAMSPLNGREPGVVGCALLNDNTQSGLIVDGHHVDYASCQLAIKTKPAGGIFLVTDAMPPVGTDMKEFPLYDRTVYVENGKLTSTTGELAGSSLDMATAVKNTHLKLKIPLEEALRMASLYPAQYLYANNIPTRGELTIGMQADMVVLNDDFNVLETWIGGEKV
;
A
#
# COMPACT_ATOMS: atom_id res chain seq x y z
N MET A 1 2.43 -0.46 -31.89
CA MET A 1 3.43 -1.03 -30.95
C MET A 1 4.43 0.08 -30.65
N THR A 2 4.42 0.56 -29.43
CA THR A 2 5.46 1.47 -28.95
C THR A 2 6.60 0.62 -28.40
N GLN A 3 7.81 0.82 -28.94
CA GLN A 3 9.02 0.17 -28.46
C GLN A 3 9.92 1.21 -27.82
N LEU A 4 10.50 0.89 -26.67
CA LEU A 4 11.48 1.71 -25.95
C LEU A 4 12.64 0.81 -25.54
N ARG A 5 13.89 1.23 -25.80
CA ARG A 5 15.11 0.61 -25.27
C ARG A 5 15.70 1.48 -24.17
N PHE A 6 15.63 0.99 -22.96
CA PHE A 6 16.03 1.72 -21.75
C PHE A 6 17.31 1.10 -21.17
N HIS A 7 18.42 1.84 -21.18
CA HIS A 7 19.69 1.42 -20.59
C HIS A 7 19.76 1.83 -19.10
N ALA A 8 19.91 0.84 -18.24
CA ALA A 8 20.17 0.99 -16.81
C ALA A 8 21.64 0.63 -16.53
N LYS A 9 22.48 1.64 -16.21
CA LYS A 9 23.87 1.41 -15.81
C LYS A 9 23.97 0.59 -14.54
N ARG A 10 23.05 0.79 -13.60
CA ARG A 10 22.86 -0.03 -12.39
C ARG A 10 21.38 -0.34 -12.24
N LEU A 11 21.04 -1.59 -12.09
CA LEU A 11 19.68 -2.09 -11.98
C LEU A 11 19.54 -3.01 -10.76
N PHE A 12 18.53 -2.77 -9.93
CA PHE A 12 18.00 -3.78 -9.04
C PHE A 12 16.77 -4.41 -9.69
N ASN A 13 16.84 -5.67 -10.03
CA ASN A 13 15.76 -6.32 -10.80
C ASN A 13 14.62 -6.88 -9.90
N GLY A 14 14.72 -6.69 -8.57
CA GLY A 14 13.83 -7.27 -7.56
C GLY A 14 14.51 -8.39 -6.77
N GLN A 15 15.50 -9.06 -7.34
CA GLN A 15 16.24 -10.14 -6.71
C GLN A 15 17.68 -9.74 -6.37
N GLN A 16 18.38 -9.10 -7.30
CA GLN A 16 19.79 -8.75 -7.19
C GLN A 16 20.12 -7.48 -7.98
N PHE A 17 21.24 -6.87 -7.62
CA PHE A 17 21.83 -5.80 -8.42
C PHE A 17 22.57 -6.39 -9.62
N VAL A 18 22.39 -5.78 -10.77
CA VAL A 18 23.08 -6.09 -12.02
C VAL A 18 23.49 -4.78 -12.73
N ASP A 19 24.59 -4.81 -13.45
CA ASP A 19 25.11 -3.64 -14.16
C ASP A 19 24.87 -3.76 -15.67
N ASP A 20 24.80 -2.59 -16.34
CA ASP A 20 24.75 -2.42 -17.78
C ASP A 20 23.70 -3.31 -18.47
N GLN A 21 22.43 -3.15 -18.02
CA GLN A 21 21.29 -3.85 -18.61
C GLN A 21 20.51 -2.91 -19.54
N VAL A 22 20.08 -3.43 -20.68
CA VAL A 22 19.14 -2.75 -21.58
C VAL A 22 17.82 -3.49 -21.53
N LEU A 23 16.78 -2.80 -21.08
CA LEU A 23 15.41 -3.32 -21.07
C LEU A 23 14.73 -2.90 -22.37
N THR A 24 14.31 -3.86 -23.17
CA THR A 24 13.44 -3.61 -24.33
C THR A 24 11.99 -3.70 -23.86
N ILE A 25 11.27 -2.60 -23.99
CA ILE A 25 9.88 -2.45 -23.51
C ILE A 25 8.99 -2.33 -24.75
N ILE A 26 7.97 -3.19 -24.83
CA ILE A 26 6.98 -3.16 -25.91
C ILE A 26 5.59 -3.04 -25.29
N ASP A 27 4.86 -1.98 -25.68
CA ASP A 27 3.51 -1.69 -25.18
C ASP A 27 3.42 -1.77 -23.63
N GLY A 28 4.44 -1.23 -22.94
CA GLY A 28 4.53 -1.13 -21.50
C GLY A 28 5.05 -2.37 -20.76
N VAL A 29 5.38 -3.45 -21.47
CA VAL A 29 5.88 -4.72 -20.91
C VAL A 29 7.34 -4.93 -21.29
N ILE A 30 8.16 -5.40 -20.35
CA ILE A 30 9.56 -5.79 -20.60
C ILE A 30 9.54 -7.06 -21.46
N SER A 31 9.95 -6.93 -22.72
CA SER A 31 9.95 -8.03 -23.68
C SER A 31 11.29 -8.74 -23.77
N ASP A 32 12.39 -8.03 -23.49
CA ASP A 32 13.75 -8.57 -23.52
C ASP A 32 14.68 -7.79 -22.60
N ILE A 33 15.75 -8.42 -22.14
CA ILE A 33 16.81 -7.82 -21.32
C ILE A 33 18.16 -8.29 -21.88
N ASP A 34 18.97 -7.36 -22.34
CA ASP A 34 20.29 -7.63 -22.91
C ASP A 34 21.35 -6.63 -22.39
N GLN A 35 22.59 -6.72 -22.90
CA GLN A 35 23.69 -5.80 -22.57
C GLN A 35 24.16 -4.99 -23.78
N ASN A 36 23.44 -5.04 -24.88
CA ASN A 36 23.77 -4.27 -26.08
C ASN A 36 23.30 -2.82 -25.91
N THR A 37 24.24 -1.92 -25.74
CA THR A 37 24.00 -0.48 -25.55
C THR A 37 23.92 0.31 -26.86
N ASP A 38 23.98 -0.34 -28.00
CA ASP A 38 23.74 0.31 -29.29
C ASP A 38 22.25 0.63 -29.45
N ASP A 39 21.95 1.78 -30.04
CA ASP A 39 20.59 2.22 -30.37
C ASP A 39 19.60 2.22 -29.17
N VAL A 40 20.05 2.68 -27.97
CA VAL A 40 19.17 2.88 -26.82
C VAL A 40 18.51 4.27 -26.87
N ASP A 41 17.20 4.30 -26.57
CA ASP A 41 16.41 5.52 -26.58
C ASP A 41 16.65 6.37 -25.31
N VAL A 42 16.83 5.68 -24.17
CA VAL A 42 17.01 6.32 -22.85
C VAL A 42 18.22 5.71 -22.14
N LYS A 43 19.06 6.56 -21.57
CA LYS A 43 20.18 6.17 -20.68
C LYS A 43 19.92 6.70 -19.27
N SER A 44 19.70 5.82 -18.32
CA SER A 44 19.55 6.20 -16.92
C SER A 44 20.87 6.66 -16.33
N THR A 45 20.83 7.73 -15.54
CA THR A 45 21.97 8.27 -14.79
C THR A 45 22.04 7.79 -13.35
N GLY A 46 20.99 7.10 -12.85
CA GLY A 46 20.88 6.64 -11.47
C GLY A 46 20.70 5.13 -11.34
N LEU A 47 20.42 4.69 -10.13
CA LEU A 47 20.03 3.32 -9.83
C LEU A 47 18.58 3.10 -10.27
N VAL A 48 18.36 2.17 -11.18
CA VAL A 48 17.02 1.77 -11.62
C VAL A 48 16.52 0.65 -10.72
N VAL A 49 15.29 0.80 -10.20
CA VAL A 49 14.65 -0.18 -9.30
C VAL A 49 13.20 -0.43 -9.74
N PRO A 50 12.57 -1.55 -9.34
CA PRO A 50 11.13 -1.74 -9.56
C PRO A 50 10.33 -0.61 -8.93
N GLY A 51 9.27 -0.19 -9.59
CA GLY A 51 8.35 0.81 -9.09
C GLY A 51 7.70 0.38 -7.76
N TYR A 52 7.47 1.35 -6.90
CA TYR A 52 6.89 1.08 -5.59
C TYR A 52 5.38 0.82 -5.70
N ILE A 53 4.90 -0.08 -4.85
CA ILE A 53 3.50 -0.49 -4.76
C ILE A 53 2.99 -0.17 -3.36
N ASP A 54 2.01 0.72 -3.26
CA ASP A 54 1.43 1.14 -1.99
C ASP A 54 0.00 0.63 -1.83
N LEU A 55 -0.20 -0.23 -0.84
CA LEU A 55 -1.49 -0.89 -0.61
C LEU A 55 -2.42 -0.14 0.36
N GLN A 56 -2.00 1.05 0.83
CA GLN A 56 -2.79 1.87 1.74
C GLN A 56 -2.53 3.36 1.50
N VAL A 57 -3.40 4.00 0.70
CA VAL A 57 -3.29 5.41 0.30
C VAL A 57 -4.65 6.10 0.41
N ASN A 58 -4.87 6.90 1.44
CA ASN A 58 -6.14 7.62 1.65
C ASN A 58 -6.25 8.87 0.79
N GLY A 59 -5.09 9.52 0.49
CA GLY A 59 -5.06 10.76 -0.25
C GLY A 59 -3.68 11.15 -0.75
N GLY A 60 -3.60 12.30 -1.40
CA GLY A 60 -2.39 12.90 -1.95
C GLY A 60 -2.75 14.03 -2.91
N GLY A 61 -1.80 14.95 -3.18
CA GLY A 61 -2.05 16.08 -4.08
C GLY A 61 -3.16 17.03 -3.62
N GLY A 62 -3.43 17.09 -2.31
CA GLY A 62 -4.51 17.89 -1.73
C GLY A 62 -5.89 17.20 -1.76
N ALA A 63 -5.99 15.97 -2.27
CA ALA A 63 -7.24 15.23 -2.38
C ALA A 63 -7.32 14.09 -1.35
N LEU A 64 -8.47 13.93 -0.72
CA LEU A 64 -8.85 12.76 0.08
C LEU A 64 -9.80 11.89 -0.74
N PHE A 65 -9.59 10.58 -0.78
CA PHE A 65 -10.43 9.69 -1.60
C PHE A 65 -11.89 9.67 -1.14
N ASN A 66 -12.15 9.75 0.17
CA ASN A 66 -13.50 9.81 0.74
C ASN A 66 -14.32 11.02 0.25
N ASP A 67 -13.66 12.14 -0.03
CA ASP A 67 -14.36 13.36 -0.44
C ASP A 67 -14.84 13.28 -1.88
N ALA A 68 -16.06 12.83 -2.12
CA ALA A 68 -16.65 12.66 -3.45
C ALA A 68 -15.74 11.83 -4.38
N PRO A 69 -15.64 10.50 -4.18
CA PRO A 69 -14.81 9.61 -4.99
C PRO A 69 -15.06 9.77 -6.49
N SER A 70 -14.00 9.91 -7.28
CA SER A 70 -14.08 10.08 -8.74
C SER A 70 -12.77 9.65 -9.40
N VAL A 71 -12.81 9.38 -10.71
CA VAL A 71 -11.61 9.05 -11.50
C VAL A 71 -10.59 10.19 -11.49
N ASP A 72 -11.03 11.44 -11.58
CA ASP A 72 -10.13 12.60 -11.54
C ASP A 72 -9.40 12.71 -10.21
N LYS A 73 -10.09 12.38 -9.10
CA LYS A 73 -9.46 12.34 -7.77
C LYS A 73 -8.44 11.22 -7.68
N LEU A 74 -8.73 10.04 -8.21
CA LEU A 74 -7.78 8.93 -8.31
C LEU A 74 -6.54 9.31 -9.12
N LYS A 75 -6.71 10.00 -10.26
CA LYS A 75 -5.61 10.52 -11.08
C LYS A 75 -4.78 11.56 -10.32
N THR A 76 -5.42 12.47 -9.57
CA THR A 76 -4.74 13.47 -8.75
C THR A 76 -3.87 12.83 -7.67
N ILE A 77 -4.43 11.87 -6.91
CA ILE A 77 -3.71 11.15 -5.86
C ILE A 77 -2.54 10.38 -6.47
N MET A 78 -2.78 9.61 -7.56
CA MET A 78 -1.73 8.83 -8.22
C MET A 78 -0.58 9.72 -8.72
N SER A 79 -0.89 10.87 -9.36
CA SER A 79 0.13 11.82 -9.82
C SER A 79 0.97 12.40 -8.68
N ALA A 80 0.39 12.60 -7.50
CA ALA A 80 1.14 13.06 -6.33
C ALA A 80 2.13 12.00 -5.84
N HIS A 81 1.69 10.75 -5.75
CA HIS A 81 2.52 9.63 -5.29
C HIS A 81 3.57 9.19 -6.31
N ALA A 82 3.29 9.34 -7.61
CA ALA A 82 4.25 9.04 -8.68
C ALA A 82 5.54 9.88 -8.57
N LYS A 83 5.46 11.12 -8.06
CA LYS A 83 6.64 11.96 -7.80
C LYS A 83 7.63 11.33 -6.82
N PHE A 84 7.16 10.37 -6.03
CA PHE A 84 7.93 9.66 -5.01
C PHE A 84 8.10 8.16 -5.34
N GLY A 85 7.98 7.80 -6.62
CA GLY A 85 8.28 6.47 -7.10
C GLY A 85 7.16 5.44 -6.96
N THR A 86 5.98 5.80 -6.48
CA THR A 86 4.84 4.88 -6.48
C THR A 86 4.35 4.72 -7.92
N THR A 87 4.34 3.49 -8.41
CA THR A 87 3.87 3.13 -9.76
C THR A 87 2.58 2.34 -9.75
N ALA A 88 2.21 1.82 -8.58
CA ALA A 88 0.92 1.17 -8.37
C ALA A 88 0.42 1.45 -6.95
N MET A 89 -0.88 1.69 -6.81
CA MET A 89 -1.46 1.92 -5.49
C MET A 89 -2.87 1.35 -5.38
N MET A 90 -3.29 1.11 -4.13
CA MET A 90 -4.66 0.86 -3.75
C MET A 90 -5.21 2.08 -3.00
N PRO A 91 -6.00 2.93 -3.66
CA PRO A 91 -6.72 3.99 -2.97
C PRO A 91 -7.55 3.40 -1.83
N THR A 92 -7.42 4.01 -0.65
CA THR A 92 -8.05 3.53 0.57
C THR A 92 -9.24 4.41 0.92
N LEU A 93 -10.41 3.77 1.00
CA LEU A 93 -11.61 4.40 1.51
C LEU A 93 -11.69 4.08 3.01
N ILE A 94 -11.48 5.08 3.86
CA ILE A 94 -11.68 4.93 5.30
C ILE A 94 -13.18 4.89 5.61
N THR A 95 -13.54 4.45 6.82
CA THR A 95 -14.94 4.32 7.28
C THR A 95 -15.84 5.44 6.81
N ASP A 96 -16.89 5.10 6.04
CA ASP A 96 -17.86 6.05 5.52
C ASP A 96 -19.24 5.38 5.33
N LYS A 97 -20.21 6.15 4.85
CA LYS A 97 -21.56 5.66 4.51
C LYS A 97 -21.49 4.67 3.35
N VAL A 98 -22.46 3.76 3.26
CA VAL A 98 -22.52 2.78 2.17
C VAL A 98 -22.65 3.43 0.80
N GLU A 99 -23.30 4.60 0.72
CA GLU A 99 -23.44 5.35 -0.53
C GLU A 99 -22.06 5.85 -1.01
N VAL A 100 -21.17 6.27 -0.09
CA VAL A 100 -19.79 6.67 -0.43
C VAL A 100 -18.96 5.45 -0.83
N MET A 101 -19.15 4.29 -0.16
CA MET A 101 -18.53 3.03 -0.59
C MET A 101 -18.93 2.66 -2.03
N ALA A 102 -20.22 2.80 -2.37
CA ALA A 102 -20.72 2.53 -3.72
C ALA A 102 -20.11 3.51 -4.74
N GLN A 103 -20.07 4.82 -4.43
CA GLN A 103 -19.43 5.83 -5.29
C GLN A 103 -17.94 5.54 -5.50
N ALA A 104 -17.21 5.14 -4.45
CA ALA A 104 -15.81 4.76 -4.55
C ALA A 104 -15.61 3.53 -5.45
N ALA A 105 -16.49 2.53 -5.33
CA ALA A 105 -16.49 1.37 -6.20
C ALA A 105 -16.81 1.72 -7.67
N ASP A 106 -17.74 2.66 -7.91
CA ASP A 106 -18.05 3.14 -9.26
C ASP A 106 -16.86 3.91 -9.88
N ALA A 107 -16.23 4.81 -9.11
CA ALA A 107 -15.03 5.50 -9.55
C ALA A 107 -13.88 4.53 -9.85
N MET A 108 -13.73 3.49 -9.03
CA MET A 108 -12.74 2.46 -9.24
C MET A 108 -13.01 1.64 -10.51
N ALA A 109 -14.26 1.18 -10.72
CA ALA A 109 -14.64 0.45 -11.91
C ALA A 109 -14.37 1.25 -13.19
N GLN A 110 -14.69 2.53 -13.16
CA GLN A 110 -14.37 3.43 -14.27
C GLN A 110 -12.86 3.59 -14.47
N ALA A 111 -12.07 3.78 -13.40
CA ALA A 111 -10.62 3.91 -13.48
C ALA A 111 -9.95 2.65 -14.06
N ILE A 112 -10.43 1.46 -13.67
CA ILE A 112 -9.96 0.16 -14.21
C ILE A 112 -10.35 0.04 -15.69
N ALA A 113 -11.57 0.38 -16.08
CA ALA A 113 -12.04 0.34 -17.46
C ALA A 113 -11.27 1.32 -18.37
N GLU A 114 -10.96 2.53 -17.86
CA GLU A 114 -10.13 3.53 -18.54
C GLU A 114 -8.63 3.20 -18.51
N ARG A 115 -8.22 2.15 -17.80
CA ARG A 115 -6.81 1.77 -17.60
C ARG A 115 -5.98 2.93 -17.05
N VAL A 116 -6.50 3.62 -16.02
CA VAL A 116 -5.76 4.70 -15.35
C VAL A 116 -4.45 4.13 -14.80
N PRO A 117 -3.27 4.66 -15.24
CA PRO A 117 -1.98 4.13 -14.83
C PRO A 117 -1.83 4.10 -13.30
N GLY A 118 -1.31 2.99 -12.78
CA GLY A 118 -1.02 2.85 -11.35
C GLY A 118 -2.21 2.52 -10.45
N ILE A 119 -3.45 2.55 -10.92
CA ILE A 119 -4.62 2.16 -10.14
C ILE A 119 -4.85 0.65 -10.31
N VAL A 120 -4.77 -0.13 -9.21
CA VAL A 120 -4.82 -1.61 -9.30
C VAL A 120 -6.00 -2.23 -8.56
N GLY A 121 -6.72 -1.47 -7.76
CA GLY A 121 -7.84 -1.93 -6.96
C GLY A 121 -8.13 -0.97 -5.82
N ILE A 122 -8.96 -1.39 -4.87
CA ILE A 122 -9.44 -0.57 -3.76
C ILE A 122 -9.19 -1.25 -2.41
N HIS A 123 -8.82 -0.46 -1.41
CA HIS A 123 -8.75 -0.88 -0.02
C HIS A 123 -9.90 -0.23 0.76
N PHE A 124 -10.84 -1.01 1.27
CA PHE A 124 -11.85 -0.56 2.21
C PHE A 124 -11.34 -0.71 3.63
N GLU A 125 -11.02 0.39 4.30
CA GLU A 125 -10.59 0.39 5.70
C GLU A 125 -11.79 0.69 6.61
N GLY A 126 -12.40 -0.37 7.08
CA GLY A 126 -13.69 -0.34 7.74
C GLY A 126 -14.86 -0.38 6.73
N PRO A 127 -16.09 -0.12 7.17
CA PRO A 127 -16.52 0.42 8.48
C PRO A 127 -16.67 -0.62 9.61
N HIS A 128 -16.27 -1.86 9.41
CA HIS A 128 -16.47 -2.97 10.35
C HIS A 128 -15.31 -3.04 11.37
N LEU A 129 -15.09 -1.93 12.08
CA LEU A 129 -13.97 -1.72 12.99
C LEU A 129 -14.41 -1.81 14.47
N SER A 130 -13.43 -1.87 15.37
CA SER A 130 -13.66 -1.77 16.81
C SER A 130 -13.78 -0.31 17.26
N LEU A 131 -14.85 0.05 17.95
CA LEU A 131 -14.99 1.37 18.55
C LEU A 131 -13.85 1.70 19.53
N ALA A 132 -13.32 0.68 20.23
CA ALA A 132 -12.22 0.84 21.17
C ALA A 132 -10.88 1.19 20.47
N LYS A 133 -10.75 0.91 19.18
CA LYS A 133 -9.55 1.12 18.36
C LYS A 133 -9.84 1.91 17.09
N LYS A 134 -10.91 2.72 17.11
CA LYS A 134 -11.35 3.47 15.92
C LYS A 134 -10.32 4.47 15.39
N GLY A 135 -9.35 4.91 16.21
CA GLY A 135 -8.45 5.99 15.82
C GLY A 135 -9.21 7.24 15.39
N THR A 136 -8.92 7.78 14.22
CA THR A 136 -9.60 8.95 13.65
C THR A 136 -10.87 8.62 12.86
N HIS A 137 -11.24 7.33 12.72
CA HIS A 137 -12.49 6.95 12.05
C HIS A 137 -13.72 7.50 12.80
N CYS A 138 -14.75 7.84 12.04
CA CYS A 138 -16.01 8.36 12.59
C CYS A 138 -16.78 7.24 13.31
N ALA A 139 -16.98 7.41 14.61
CA ALA A 139 -17.58 6.38 15.46
C ALA A 139 -19.02 6.03 15.03
N GLU A 140 -19.78 7.04 14.58
CA GLU A 140 -21.18 6.92 14.17
C GLU A 140 -21.35 6.12 12.86
N LEU A 141 -20.27 5.97 12.10
CA LEU A 141 -20.25 5.23 10.84
C LEU A 141 -19.72 3.80 10.98
N ILE A 142 -19.15 3.45 12.14
CA ILE A 142 -18.74 2.07 12.44
C ILE A 142 -19.99 1.23 12.67
N ARG A 143 -20.11 0.12 11.92
CA ARG A 143 -21.33 -0.72 11.91
C ARG A 143 -21.06 -2.15 11.45
N PRO A 144 -21.97 -3.10 11.74
CA PRO A 144 -21.94 -4.43 11.13
C PRO A 144 -22.11 -4.38 9.61
N ILE A 145 -21.74 -5.45 8.94
CA ILE A 145 -21.90 -5.59 7.48
C ILE A 145 -23.38 -5.71 7.12
N SER A 146 -23.84 -4.86 6.20
CA SER A 146 -25.19 -4.90 5.64
C SER A 146 -25.23 -5.60 4.27
N ASP A 147 -26.44 -5.89 3.78
CA ASP A 147 -26.64 -6.46 2.43
C ASP A 147 -26.15 -5.51 1.32
N ASP A 148 -26.31 -4.19 1.50
CA ASP A 148 -25.84 -3.20 0.54
C ASP A 148 -24.30 -3.15 0.47
N GLU A 149 -23.61 -3.30 1.61
CA GLU A 149 -22.15 -3.43 1.62
C GLU A 149 -21.69 -4.74 0.97
N TRP A 150 -22.41 -5.84 1.18
CA TRP A 150 -22.15 -7.07 0.45
C TRP A 150 -22.27 -6.92 -1.06
N GLN A 151 -23.21 -6.10 -1.56
CA GLN A 151 -23.31 -5.80 -3.00
C GLN A 151 -22.04 -5.10 -3.49
N VAL A 152 -21.55 -4.09 -2.76
CA VAL A 152 -20.30 -3.37 -3.11
C VAL A 152 -19.10 -4.32 -3.07
N LEU A 153 -18.93 -5.08 -1.99
CA LEU A 153 -17.78 -5.98 -1.79
C LEU A 153 -17.77 -7.17 -2.78
N SER A 154 -18.92 -7.54 -3.33
CA SER A 154 -19.02 -8.64 -4.30
C SER A 154 -18.71 -8.25 -5.74
N ARG A 155 -18.43 -6.97 -6.02
CA ARG A 155 -18.11 -6.46 -7.36
C ARG A 155 -16.82 -7.07 -7.90
N LYS A 156 -16.78 -7.30 -9.21
CA LYS A 156 -15.62 -7.91 -9.92
C LYS A 156 -14.94 -6.94 -10.87
N ASP A 157 -15.48 -5.76 -11.04
CA ASP A 157 -15.02 -4.72 -11.95
C ASP A 157 -14.15 -3.64 -11.28
N ILE A 158 -13.88 -3.78 -9.97
CA ILE A 158 -13.15 -2.80 -9.15
C ILE A 158 -11.68 -3.17 -8.89
N GLY A 159 -11.12 -4.09 -9.67
CA GLY A 159 -9.74 -4.56 -9.52
C GLY A 159 -9.55 -5.46 -8.29
N GLN A 160 -8.36 -5.38 -7.69
CA GLN A 160 -8.07 -6.09 -6.44
C GLN A 160 -8.79 -5.42 -5.27
N VAL A 161 -9.22 -6.21 -4.29
CA VAL A 161 -9.93 -5.69 -3.12
C VAL A 161 -9.22 -6.12 -1.83
N ILE A 162 -8.87 -5.14 -1.00
CA ILE A 162 -8.47 -5.34 0.40
C ILE A 162 -9.60 -4.84 1.29
N VAL A 163 -9.89 -5.56 2.36
CA VAL A 163 -10.81 -5.11 3.42
C VAL A 163 -10.10 -5.19 4.76
N THR A 164 -10.02 -4.07 5.46
CA THR A 164 -9.59 -4.01 6.86
C THR A 164 -10.80 -4.07 7.77
N LEU A 165 -10.78 -4.99 8.73
CA LEU A 165 -11.84 -5.19 9.70
C LEU A 165 -11.31 -5.59 11.08
N ALA A 166 -12.16 -5.44 12.11
CA ALA A 166 -11.91 -5.92 13.45
C ALA A 166 -12.57 -7.31 13.63
N PRO A 167 -11.80 -8.36 13.93
CA PRO A 167 -12.33 -9.72 14.00
C PRO A 167 -13.32 -9.97 15.15
N GLU A 168 -13.35 -9.09 16.16
CA GLU A 168 -14.34 -9.14 17.22
C GLU A 168 -15.72 -8.57 16.79
N THR A 169 -15.79 -7.88 15.65
CA THR A 169 -17.04 -7.28 15.14
C THR A 169 -17.58 -8.00 13.90
N VAL A 170 -16.78 -8.90 13.28
CA VAL A 170 -17.13 -9.62 12.05
C VAL A 170 -17.02 -11.12 12.29
N SER A 171 -18.03 -11.89 11.87
CA SER A 171 -18.02 -13.33 12.05
C SER A 171 -16.96 -14.03 11.19
N THR A 172 -16.43 -15.16 11.65
CA THR A 172 -15.52 -16.01 10.85
C THR A 172 -16.18 -16.51 9.55
N ALA A 173 -17.50 -16.66 9.55
CA ALA A 173 -18.26 -17.03 8.34
C ALA A 173 -18.22 -15.90 7.29
N ASP A 174 -18.34 -14.63 7.71
CA ASP A 174 -18.23 -13.47 6.83
C ASP A 174 -16.80 -13.27 6.31
N ILE A 175 -15.80 -13.48 7.15
CA ILE A 175 -14.39 -13.50 6.74
C ILE A 175 -14.19 -14.57 5.65
N THR A 176 -14.64 -15.81 5.89
CA THR A 176 -14.57 -16.88 4.89
C THR A 176 -15.33 -16.54 3.60
N ARG A 177 -16.47 -15.84 3.69
CA ARG A 177 -17.22 -15.36 2.52
C ARG A 177 -16.40 -14.33 1.72
N MET A 178 -15.77 -13.36 2.37
CA MET A 178 -14.90 -12.38 1.71
C MET A 178 -13.73 -13.07 0.98
N VAL A 179 -13.07 -13.99 1.65
CA VAL A 179 -11.94 -14.76 1.07
C VAL A 179 -12.38 -15.56 -0.17
N LYS A 180 -13.56 -16.19 -0.14
CA LYS A 180 -14.14 -16.89 -1.31
C LYS A 180 -14.47 -15.93 -2.47
N LEU A 181 -14.74 -14.67 -2.20
CA LEU A 181 -14.89 -13.63 -3.21
C LEU A 181 -13.56 -13.14 -3.78
N GLY A 182 -12.41 -13.62 -3.28
CA GLY A 182 -11.08 -13.19 -3.68
C GLY A 182 -10.59 -11.94 -2.97
N ILE A 183 -11.30 -11.48 -1.95
CA ILE A 183 -10.93 -10.31 -1.15
C ILE A 183 -9.77 -10.68 -0.22
N LYS A 184 -8.76 -9.82 -0.14
CA LYS A 184 -7.71 -9.89 0.88
C LYS A 184 -8.24 -9.29 2.17
N VAL A 185 -8.42 -10.14 3.19
CA VAL A 185 -8.89 -9.68 4.51
C VAL A 185 -7.69 -9.35 5.39
N CYS A 186 -7.64 -8.11 5.87
CA CYS A 186 -6.66 -7.60 6.81
C CYS A 186 -7.32 -7.33 8.17
N LEU A 187 -6.62 -7.66 9.24
CA LEU A 187 -7.03 -7.31 10.60
C LEU A 187 -6.41 -5.95 10.97
N GLY A 188 -7.23 -5.03 11.41
CA GLY A 188 -6.81 -3.69 11.82
C GLY A 188 -7.91 -2.97 12.58
N HIS A 189 -7.59 -1.87 13.25
CA HIS A 189 -8.52 -1.12 14.11
C HIS A 189 -9.32 -2.05 15.03
N THR A 190 -8.60 -2.90 15.75
CA THR A 190 -9.15 -4.02 16.51
C THR A 190 -8.58 -4.09 17.92
N ASN A 191 -9.43 -4.38 18.89
CA ASN A 191 -9.07 -4.66 20.27
C ASN A 191 -9.22 -6.16 20.61
N ALA A 192 -9.26 -7.02 19.58
CA ALA A 192 -9.35 -8.45 19.76
C ALA A 192 -8.19 -9.00 20.61
N ASP A 193 -8.46 -10.06 21.36
CA ASP A 193 -7.42 -10.88 21.96
C ASP A 193 -6.75 -11.76 20.92
N PHE A 194 -5.69 -12.44 21.33
CA PHE A 194 -4.92 -13.34 20.45
C PHE A 194 -5.80 -14.45 19.83
N GLU A 195 -6.66 -15.07 20.64
CA GLU A 195 -7.50 -16.20 20.20
C GLU A 195 -8.52 -15.76 19.13
N THR A 196 -9.13 -14.60 19.30
CA THR A 196 -10.08 -14.03 18.33
C THR A 196 -9.37 -13.67 17.02
N ALA A 197 -8.17 -13.05 17.09
CA ALA A 197 -7.38 -12.76 15.91
C ALA A 197 -6.93 -14.06 15.18
N GLN A 198 -6.52 -15.09 15.93
CA GLN A 198 -6.13 -16.39 15.37
C GLN A 198 -7.31 -17.07 14.65
N LYS A 199 -8.52 -17.06 15.22
CA LYS A 199 -9.72 -17.59 14.54
C LYS A 199 -10.00 -16.89 13.21
N ALA A 200 -9.74 -15.58 13.12
CA ALA A 200 -9.87 -14.85 11.86
C ALA A 200 -8.81 -15.26 10.83
N VAL A 201 -7.57 -15.47 11.25
CA VAL A 201 -6.50 -16.03 10.40
C VAL A 201 -6.89 -17.44 9.92
N ASP A 202 -7.37 -18.31 10.80
CA ASP A 202 -7.83 -19.66 10.47
C ASP A 202 -9.05 -19.63 9.49
N ALA A 203 -9.85 -18.57 9.54
CA ALA A 203 -10.97 -18.33 8.61
C ALA A 203 -10.51 -17.77 7.25
N GLY A 204 -9.21 -17.45 7.09
CA GLY A 204 -8.58 -17.05 5.85
C GLY A 204 -8.16 -15.59 5.77
N ALA A 205 -8.16 -14.83 6.87
CA ALA A 205 -7.52 -13.52 6.91
C ALA A 205 -6.00 -13.68 6.70
N THR A 206 -5.42 -12.88 5.79
CA THR A 206 -4.02 -13.02 5.39
C THR A 206 -3.18 -11.77 5.67
N GLY A 207 -3.80 -10.68 6.12
CA GLY A 207 -3.10 -9.43 6.31
C GLY A 207 -3.34 -8.79 7.68
N PHE A 208 -2.43 -7.89 8.04
CA PHE A 208 -2.57 -6.97 9.18
C PHE A 208 -2.26 -5.55 8.69
N THR A 209 -3.23 -4.66 8.86
CA THR A 209 -3.15 -3.28 8.42
C THR A 209 -2.26 -2.49 9.36
N HIS A 210 -1.32 -1.68 8.84
CA HIS A 210 -0.44 -0.76 9.59
C HIS A 210 -0.04 -1.29 10.99
N LEU A 211 0.64 -2.45 11.00
CA LEU A 211 1.04 -3.20 12.20
C LEU A 211 1.44 -2.28 13.37
N PHE A 212 1.02 -2.61 14.58
CA PHE A 212 1.08 -1.87 15.85
C PHE A 212 0.04 -0.76 16.04
N ASN A 213 -0.41 -0.10 14.96
CA ASN A 213 -1.33 1.03 15.06
C ASN A 213 -2.77 0.54 15.23
N ALA A 214 -3.48 1.14 16.18
CA ALA A 214 -4.88 0.80 16.48
C ALA A 214 -5.14 -0.71 16.68
N MET A 215 -4.20 -1.43 17.31
CA MET A 215 -4.27 -2.87 17.64
C MET A 215 -4.14 -3.11 19.13
N SER A 216 -4.61 -4.26 19.63
CA SER A 216 -4.26 -4.76 20.96
C SER A 216 -2.77 -5.10 20.99
N PRO A 217 -2.01 -4.62 22.00
CA PRO A 217 -0.56 -4.72 22.04
C PRO A 217 -0.09 -6.13 22.41
N LEU A 218 1.17 -6.45 22.07
CA LEU A 218 1.86 -7.64 22.54
C LEU A 218 2.24 -7.48 24.03
N ASN A 219 1.56 -8.20 24.90
CA ASN A 219 1.86 -8.30 26.31
C ASN A 219 2.25 -9.74 26.69
N GLY A 220 3.04 -9.90 27.76
CA GLY A 220 3.58 -11.21 28.15
C GLY A 220 2.54 -12.27 28.55
N ARG A 221 1.28 -11.88 28.85
CA ARG A 221 0.19 -12.79 29.21
C ARG A 221 -0.97 -12.78 28.23
N GLU A 222 -1.02 -11.79 27.36
CA GLU A 222 -2.00 -11.62 26.28
C GLU A 222 -1.25 -11.05 25.08
N PRO A 223 -0.88 -11.87 24.07
CA PRO A 223 -0.11 -11.40 22.94
C PRO A 223 -0.85 -10.44 22.03
N GLY A 224 -2.18 -10.43 22.10
CA GLY A 224 -3.03 -9.57 21.30
C GLY A 224 -2.92 -9.77 19.80
N VAL A 225 -3.46 -8.84 19.04
CA VAL A 225 -3.41 -8.85 17.57
C VAL A 225 -1.98 -8.69 17.07
N VAL A 226 -1.15 -7.87 17.72
CA VAL A 226 0.27 -7.71 17.37
C VAL A 226 1.02 -9.03 17.49
N GLY A 227 0.80 -9.78 18.57
CA GLY A 227 1.41 -11.10 18.76
C GLY A 227 0.93 -12.10 17.72
N CYS A 228 -0.36 -12.09 17.38
CA CYS A 228 -0.92 -12.92 16.32
C CYS A 228 -0.26 -12.61 14.97
N ALA A 229 -0.12 -11.33 14.61
CA ALA A 229 0.54 -10.91 13.38
C ALA A 229 1.98 -11.39 13.27
N LEU A 230 2.75 -11.27 14.36
CA LEU A 230 4.17 -11.62 14.38
C LEU A 230 4.41 -13.13 14.42
N LEU A 231 3.48 -13.90 14.98
CA LEU A 231 3.62 -15.35 15.11
C LEU A 231 3.21 -16.13 13.85
N ASN A 232 2.28 -15.60 13.07
CA ASN A 232 1.73 -16.30 11.89
C ASN A 232 2.57 -16.03 10.63
N ASP A 233 3.49 -16.94 10.30
CA ASP A 233 4.42 -16.82 9.15
C ASP A 233 3.72 -16.69 7.79
N ASN A 234 2.52 -17.24 7.65
CA ASN A 234 1.74 -17.22 6.40
C ASN A 234 0.90 -15.94 6.20
N THR A 235 1.04 -14.96 7.09
CA THR A 235 0.36 -13.66 6.98
C THR A 235 1.35 -12.56 6.69
N GLN A 236 0.89 -11.49 6.05
CA GLN A 236 1.69 -10.30 5.78
C GLN A 236 1.16 -9.09 6.58
N SER A 237 2.04 -8.14 6.84
CA SER A 237 1.67 -6.90 7.55
C SER A 237 2.18 -5.67 6.81
N GLY A 238 1.31 -4.69 6.62
CA GLY A 238 1.71 -3.35 6.22
C GLY A 238 2.43 -2.65 7.38
N LEU A 239 3.50 -1.92 7.09
CA LEU A 239 4.29 -1.19 8.09
C LEU A 239 4.56 0.24 7.64
N ILE A 240 4.21 1.21 8.50
CA ILE A 240 4.48 2.64 8.30
C ILE A 240 5.83 2.96 8.94
N VAL A 241 6.83 3.36 8.14
CA VAL A 241 8.21 3.61 8.62
C VAL A 241 8.52 5.11 8.54
N ASP A 242 7.75 5.90 9.29
CA ASP A 242 7.90 7.36 9.37
C ASP A 242 8.58 7.85 10.67
N GLY A 243 8.73 6.97 11.67
CA GLY A 243 9.27 7.29 12.99
C GLY A 243 8.28 7.99 13.92
N HIS A 244 7.01 8.14 13.50
CA HIS A 244 5.92 8.74 14.30
C HIS A 244 4.88 7.69 14.69
N HIS A 245 4.46 6.86 13.74
CA HIS A 245 3.48 5.79 13.95
C HIS A 245 4.08 4.62 14.71
N VAL A 246 5.30 4.24 14.37
CA VAL A 246 6.02 3.11 14.99
C VAL A 246 7.46 3.52 15.23
N ASP A 247 7.95 3.29 16.45
CA ASP A 247 9.36 3.46 16.76
C ASP A 247 10.22 2.54 15.87
N TYR A 248 11.37 3.05 15.41
CA TYR A 248 12.25 2.31 14.52
C TYR A 248 12.74 0.97 15.11
N ALA A 249 12.89 0.86 16.43
CA ALA A 249 13.25 -0.40 17.07
C ALA A 249 12.10 -1.42 16.98
N SER A 250 10.84 -0.98 17.13
CA SER A 250 9.66 -1.83 16.94
C SER A 250 9.51 -2.29 15.49
N CYS A 251 9.78 -1.40 14.52
CA CYS A 251 9.85 -1.77 13.10
C CYS A 251 10.91 -2.86 12.85
N GLN A 252 12.12 -2.69 13.41
CA GLN A 252 13.19 -3.70 13.31
C GLN A 252 12.79 -5.04 13.91
N LEU A 253 12.11 -5.05 15.05
CA LEU A 253 11.64 -6.28 15.70
C LEU A 253 10.63 -7.00 14.80
N ALA A 254 9.66 -6.29 14.22
CA ALA A 254 8.69 -6.88 13.31
C ALA A 254 9.37 -7.52 12.09
N ILE A 255 10.29 -6.79 11.43
CA ILE A 255 11.02 -7.28 10.26
C ILE A 255 11.89 -8.50 10.60
N LYS A 256 12.53 -8.53 11.78
CA LYS A 256 13.35 -9.66 12.21
C LYS A 256 12.54 -10.90 12.61
N THR A 257 11.31 -10.71 13.08
CA THR A 257 10.45 -11.78 13.55
C THR A 257 9.74 -12.47 12.40
N LYS A 258 9.31 -11.72 11.39
CA LYS A 258 8.61 -12.25 10.23
C LYS A 258 9.59 -12.84 9.21
N PRO A 259 9.20 -13.89 8.48
CA PRO A 259 9.99 -14.37 7.34
C PRO A 259 10.06 -13.29 6.23
N ALA A 260 11.03 -13.43 5.32
CA ALA A 260 11.11 -12.58 4.13
C ALA A 260 9.77 -12.60 3.37
N GLY A 261 9.27 -11.42 2.99
CA GLY A 261 7.93 -11.25 2.40
C GLY A 261 6.80 -11.08 3.43
N GLY A 262 7.05 -11.28 4.72
CA GLY A 262 6.04 -11.13 5.77
C GLY A 262 5.73 -9.67 6.16
N ILE A 263 6.58 -8.72 5.79
CA ILE A 263 6.37 -7.28 5.99
C ILE A 263 6.51 -6.55 4.66
N PHE A 264 5.57 -5.69 4.34
CA PHE A 264 5.67 -4.73 3.24
C PHE A 264 5.44 -3.30 3.73
N LEU A 265 6.01 -2.32 3.00
CA LEU A 265 5.84 -0.91 3.34
C LEU A 265 4.50 -0.40 2.85
N VAL A 266 3.86 0.44 3.65
CA VAL A 266 2.69 1.24 3.28
C VAL A 266 2.88 2.66 3.78
N THR A 267 2.21 3.61 3.14
CA THR A 267 2.27 4.99 3.59
C THR A 267 1.16 5.36 4.54
N ASP A 268 -0.05 4.86 4.33
CA ASP A 268 -1.25 5.39 5.00
C ASP A 268 -1.40 6.91 4.76
N ALA A 269 -1.04 7.32 3.54
CA ALA A 269 -0.87 8.71 3.16
C ALA A 269 -2.19 9.46 3.08
N MET A 270 -2.15 10.72 3.50
CA MET A 270 -3.26 11.66 3.52
C MET A 270 -3.05 12.80 2.51
N PRO A 271 -4.02 13.73 2.31
CA PRO A 271 -3.94 14.81 1.33
C PRO A 271 -2.64 15.61 1.24
N PRO A 272 -1.87 15.85 2.33
CA PRO A 272 -0.66 16.65 2.27
C PRO A 272 0.47 16.09 1.38
N VAL A 273 0.50 14.78 1.10
CA VAL A 273 1.57 14.20 0.26
C VAL A 273 1.61 14.87 -1.11
N GLY A 274 2.78 15.35 -1.50
CA GLY A 274 3.01 16.05 -2.77
C GLY A 274 2.55 17.51 -2.79
N THR A 275 2.25 18.10 -1.63
CA THR A 275 1.83 19.50 -1.47
C THR A 275 2.54 20.19 -0.31
N ASP A 276 2.37 21.51 -0.18
CA ASP A 276 2.81 22.32 0.96
C ASP A 276 1.70 22.54 2.00
N MET A 277 0.65 21.72 1.97
CA MET A 277 -0.53 21.84 2.84
C MET A 277 -0.11 21.70 4.32
N LYS A 278 -0.65 22.58 5.17
CA LYS A 278 -0.33 22.61 6.62
C LYS A 278 -1.47 22.07 7.48
N GLU A 279 -2.66 21.98 6.91
CA GLU A 279 -3.84 21.44 7.55
C GLU A 279 -4.86 20.98 6.51
N PHE A 280 -5.75 20.10 6.90
CA PHE A 280 -6.88 19.65 6.07
C PHE A 280 -8.04 19.19 6.96
N PRO A 281 -9.29 19.25 6.45
CA PRO A 281 -10.44 18.72 7.16
C PRO A 281 -10.48 17.18 7.09
N LEU A 282 -10.88 16.54 8.18
CA LEU A 282 -11.19 15.11 8.24
C LEU A 282 -12.43 14.90 9.10
N TYR A 283 -13.55 14.53 8.49
CA TYR A 283 -14.87 14.49 9.11
C TYR A 283 -15.24 15.85 9.78
N ASP A 284 -15.40 15.88 11.09
CA ASP A 284 -15.77 17.04 11.90
C ASP A 284 -14.57 17.78 12.53
N ARG A 285 -13.35 17.40 12.18
CA ARG A 285 -12.11 17.93 12.77
C ARG A 285 -11.11 18.41 11.76
N THR A 286 -10.16 19.22 12.20
CA THR A 286 -8.99 19.64 11.43
C THR A 286 -7.79 18.78 11.82
N VAL A 287 -7.01 18.37 10.83
CA VAL A 287 -5.72 17.69 11.00
C VAL A 287 -4.61 18.66 10.62
N TYR A 288 -3.63 18.80 11.49
CA TYR A 288 -2.46 19.66 11.31
C TYR A 288 -1.24 18.86 10.90
N VAL A 289 -0.40 19.49 10.05
CA VAL A 289 0.86 18.92 9.57
C VAL A 289 2.02 19.61 10.28
N GLU A 290 2.70 18.91 11.16
CA GLU A 290 3.85 19.42 11.88
C GLU A 290 5.04 18.45 11.81
N ASN A 291 6.14 18.85 11.21
CA ASN A 291 7.36 18.04 11.10
C ASN A 291 7.12 16.62 10.54
N GLY A 292 6.25 16.49 9.54
CA GLY A 292 5.89 15.20 8.93
C GLY A 292 4.88 14.39 9.72
N LYS A 293 4.43 14.86 10.89
CA LYS A 293 3.42 14.24 11.72
C LYS A 293 2.05 14.87 11.44
N LEU A 294 1.04 14.04 11.26
CA LEU A 294 -0.36 14.46 11.13
C LEU A 294 -1.08 14.24 12.46
N THR A 295 -1.62 15.32 13.03
CA THR A 295 -2.29 15.25 14.33
C THR A 295 -3.64 15.96 14.27
N SER A 296 -4.70 15.27 14.67
CA SER A 296 -6.04 15.86 14.79
C SER A 296 -6.11 16.85 15.95
N THR A 297 -7.14 17.68 15.97
CA THR A 297 -7.44 18.59 17.10
C THR A 297 -7.61 17.87 18.45
N THR A 298 -7.86 16.56 18.45
CA THR A 298 -7.97 15.72 19.64
C THR A 298 -6.66 15.06 20.03
N GLY A 299 -5.57 15.28 19.28
CA GLY A 299 -4.21 14.79 19.58
C GLY A 299 -3.90 13.40 19.02
N GLU A 300 -4.82 12.77 18.30
CA GLU A 300 -4.63 11.46 17.64
C GLU A 300 -3.87 11.61 16.34
N LEU A 301 -3.07 10.60 15.96
CA LEU A 301 -2.51 10.49 14.62
C LEU A 301 -3.63 10.23 13.61
N ALA A 302 -3.58 10.90 12.47
CA ALA A 302 -4.60 10.84 11.42
C ALA A 302 -3.97 10.52 10.07
N GLY A 303 -3.57 9.26 9.87
CA GLY A 303 -2.77 8.85 8.74
C GLY A 303 -1.41 9.53 8.71
N SER A 304 -0.71 9.50 7.60
CA SER A 304 0.66 10.02 7.48
C SER A 304 0.83 11.05 6.35
N SER A 305 1.95 11.77 6.38
CA SER A 305 2.49 12.50 5.24
C SER A 305 3.67 11.76 4.58
N LEU A 306 3.82 10.47 4.86
CA LEU A 306 4.88 9.63 4.33
C LEU A 306 4.66 9.36 2.84
N ASP A 307 5.75 9.36 2.08
CA ASP A 307 5.81 8.82 0.73
C ASP A 307 6.66 7.53 0.68
N MET A 308 6.51 6.74 -0.38
CA MET A 308 7.20 5.44 -0.49
C MET A 308 8.72 5.57 -0.61
N ALA A 309 9.25 6.61 -1.27
CA ALA A 309 10.69 6.82 -1.33
C ALA A 309 11.28 7.10 0.06
N THR A 310 10.60 7.92 0.86
CA THR A 310 10.96 8.18 2.25
C THR A 310 10.83 6.92 3.11
N ALA A 311 9.80 6.10 2.91
CA ALA A 311 9.63 4.82 3.61
C ALA A 311 10.81 3.86 3.33
N VAL A 312 11.20 3.70 2.06
CA VAL A 312 12.38 2.90 1.64
C VAL A 312 13.66 3.46 2.26
N LYS A 313 13.87 4.77 2.15
CA LYS A 313 15.06 5.46 2.69
C LYS A 313 15.17 5.27 4.21
N ASN A 314 14.07 5.43 4.95
CA ASN A 314 14.03 5.22 6.39
C ASN A 314 14.32 3.75 6.74
N THR A 315 13.74 2.81 5.99
CA THR A 315 13.97 1.38 6.19
C THR A 315 15.45 1.04 6.01
N HIS A 316 16.09 1.55 4.96
CA HIS A 316 17.51 1.31 4.74
C HIS A 316 18.39 2.07 5.74
N LEU A 317 18.22 3.39 5.86
CA LEU A 317 19.17 4.23 6.61
C LEU A 317 18.93 4.27 8.12
N LYS A 318 17.65 4.21 8.58
CA LYS A 318 17.31 4.27 10.01
C LYS A 318 17.22 2.90 10.63
N LEU A 319 16.56 1.94 9.97
CA LEU A 319 16.43 0.58 10.45
C LEU A 319 17.65 -0.29 10.12
N LYS A 320 18.59 0.18 9.28
CA LYS A 320 19.77 -0.59 8.84
C LYS A 320 19.43 -1.90 8.13
N ILE A 321 18.27 -1.94 7.49
CA ILE A 321 17.89 -3.06 6.62
C ILE A 321 18.68 -2.94 5.30
N PRO A 322 19.20 -4.04 4.71
CA PRO A 322 19.84 -3.99 3.40
C PRO A 322 18.95 -3.32 2.35
N LEU A 323 19.56 -2.54 1.44
CA LEU A 323 18.80 -1.76 0.45
C LEU A 323 17.90 -2.65 -0.43
N GLU A 324 18.43 -3.78 -0.87
CA GLU A 324 17.68 -4.78 -1.65
C GLU A 324 16.43 -5.28 -0.92
N GLU A 325 16.51 -5.44 0.41
CA GLU A 325 15.36 -5.88 1.19
C GLU A 325 14.33 -4.74 1.35
N ALA A 326 14.80 -3.51 1.63
CA ALA A 326 13.92 -2.33 1.69
C ALA A 326 13.18 -2.10 0.36
N LEU A 327 13.87 -2.32 -0.78
CA LEU A 327 13.27 -2.23 -2.11
C LEU A 327 12.24 -3.35 -2.33
N ARG A 328 12.55 -4.61 -1.93
CA ARG A 328 11.55 -5.71 -2.00
C ARG A 328 10.32 -5.44 -1.15
N MET A 329 10.50 -4.89 0.04
CA MET A 329 9.37 -4.49 0.92
C MET A 329 8.47 -3.42 0.28
N ALA A 330 8.98 -2.62 -0.63
CA ALA A 330 8.22 -1.58 -1.34
C ALA A 330 7.69 -2.03 -2.70
N SER A 331 8.14 -3.15 -3.27
CA SER A 331 7.80 -3.57 -4.63
C SER A 331 7.36 -5.03 -4.71
N LEU A 332 8.29 -5.97 -4.56
CA LEU A 332 8.04 -7.40 -4.72
C LEU A 332 7.02 -7.94 -3.71
N TYR A 333 7.19 -7.62 -2.43
CA TYR A 333 6.34 -8.19 -1.38
C TYR A 333 4.89 -7.72 -1.42
N PRO A 334 4.57 -6.41 -1.61
CA PRO A 334 3.19 -6.00 -1.82
C PRO A 334 2.59 -6.57 -3.11
N ALA A 335 3.38 -6.77 -4.18
CA ALA A 335 2.92 -7.45 -5.39
C ALA A 335 2.56 -8.90 -5.10
N GLN A 336 3.44 -9.66 -4.43
CA GLN A 336 3.18 -11.04 -4.04
C GLN A 336 1.95 -11.17 -3.13
N TYR A 337 1.78 -10.26 -2.19
CA TYR A 337 0.58 -10.23 -1.34
C TYR A 337 -0.68 -10.02 -2.17
N LEU A 338 -0.69 -9.02 -3.03
CA LEU A 338 -1.86 -8.63 -3.80
C LEU A 338 -2.27 -9.74 -4.80
N TYR A 339 -1.30 -10.33 -5.47
CA TYR A 339 -1.51 -11.30 -6.56
C TYR A 339 -1.21 -12.75 -6.15
N ALA A 340 -1.28 -13.10 -4.84
CA ALA A 340 -0.90 -14.42 -4.33
C ALA A 340 -1.56 -15.61 -5.07
N ASN A 341 -2.73 -15.41 -5.68
CA ASN A 341 -3.45 -16.42 -6.45
C ASN A 341 -3.25 -16.31 -7.98
N ASN A 342 -2.44 -15.34 -8.44
CA ASN A 342 -2.17 -15.07 -9.84
C ASN A 342 -0.67 -14.79 -10.02
N ILE A 343 -0.19 -14.84 -11.26
CA ILE A 343 1.17 -14.41 -11.56
C ILE A 343 1.23 -12.89 -11.45
N PRO A 344 2.09 -12.32 -10.57
CA PRO A 344 2.28 -10.88 -10.52
C PRO A 344 2.74 -10.35 -11.88
N THR A 345 2.23 -9.21 -12.27
CA THR A 345 2.65 -8.53 -13.51
C THR A 345 3.58 -7.35 -13.23
N ARG A 346 3.94 -7.12 -11.97
CA ARG A 346 4.77 -6.01 -11.48
C ARG A 346 5.50 -6.38 -10.20
N GLY A 347 6.37 -5.49 -9.70
CA GLY A 347 7.16 -5.68 -8.48
C GLY A 347 8.58 -6.17 -8.72
N GLU A 348 8.89 -6.59 -9.95
CA GLU A 348 10.22 -6.97 -10.44
C GLU A 348 10.44 -6.39 -11.84
N LEU A 349 11.72 -6.27 -12.24
CA LEU A 349 12.11 -5.87 -13.60
C LEU A 349 12.69 -7.08 -14.33
N THR A 350 11.79 -7.98 -14.75
CA THR A 350 12.10 -9.20 -15.49
C THR A 350 11.21 -9.33 -16.72
N ILE A 351 11.58 -10.19 -17.66
CA ILE A 351 10.81 -10.39 -18.91
C ILE A 351 9.37 -10.81 -18.57
N GLY A 352 8.41 -10.15 -19.21
CA GLY A 352 6.97 -10.37 -19.02
C GLY A 352 6.33 -9.45 -17.98
N MET A 353 7.12 -8.72 -17.18
CA MET A 353 6.61 -7.75 -16.20
C MET A 353 6.32 -6.39 -16.83
N GLN A 354 5.42 -5.64 -16.26
CA GLN A 354 5.22 -4.23 -16.62
C GLN A 354 6.49 -3.44 -16.33
N ALA A 355 6.81 -2.52 -17.20
CA ALA A 355 7.98 -1.65 -17.09
C ALA A 355 7.67 -0.49 -16.12
N ASP A 356 7.37 -0.86 -14.87
CA ASP A 356 7.16 0.06 -13.76
C ASP A 356 8.50 0.24 -13.04
N MET A 357 9.11 1.43 -13.20
CA MET A 357 10.49 1.67 -12.77
C MET A 357 10.63 3.01 -12.03
N VAL A 358 11.58 3.04 -11.12
CA VAL A 358 12.04 4.27 -10.45
C VAL A 358 13.54 4.43 -10.67
N VAL A 359 13.96 5.64 -11.00
CA VAL A 359 15.38 6.01 -11.06
C VAL A 359 15.73 6.79 -9.80
N LEU A 360 16.69 6.30 -9.05
CA LEU A 360 17.16 6.92 -7.80
C LEU A 360 18.55 7.51 -7.96
N ASN A 361 18.80 8.66 -7.29
CA ASN A 361 20.16 9.15 -7.13
C ASN A 361 20.90 8.42 -5.99
N ASP A 362 22.17 8.78 -5.75
CA ASP A 362 22.99 8.17 -4.68
C ASP A 362 22.47 8.45 -3.27
N ASP A 363 21.64 9.47 -3.07
CA ASP A 363 20.94 9.78 -1.81
C ASP A 363 19.58 9.11 -1.68
N PHE A 364 19.24 8.21 -2.61
CA PHE A 364 17.95 7.51 -2.71
C PHE A 364 16.74 8.43 -2.93
N ASN A 365 16.94 9.62 -3.51
CA ASN A 365 15.84 10.47 -3.95
C ASN A 365 15.41 10.06 -5.36
N VAL A 366 14.12 10.15 -5.62
CA VAL A 366 13.54 9.84 -6.94
C VAL A 366 13.95 10.92 -7.95
N LEU A 367 14.57 10.50 -9.05
CA LEU A 367 14.86 11.32 -10.22
C LEU A 367 13.78 11.19 -11.28
N GLU A 368 13.31 9.98 -11.49
CA GLU A 368 12.31 9.65 -12.51
C GLU A 368 11.42 8.51 -12.04
N THR A 369 10.17 8.55 -12.45
CA THR A 369 9.20 7.45 -12.29
C THR A 369 8.65 7.09 -13.65
N TRP A 370 8.56 5.80 -13.93
CA TRP A 370 8.06 5.24 -15.18
C TRP A 370 6.96 4.24 -14.87
N ILE A 371 5.80 4.39 -15.49
CA ILE A 371 4.66 3.49 -15.33
C ILE A 371 4.33 2.89 -16.68
N GLY A 372 4.43 1.56 -16.83
CA GLY A 372 4.21 0.89 -18.11
C GLY A 372 5.13 1.40 -19.22
N GLY A 373 6.39 1.76 -18.90
CA GLY A 373 7.36 2.28 -19.85
C GLY A 373 7.16 3.74 -20.26
N GLU A 374 6.23 4.45 -19.65
CA GLU A 374 6.00 5.88 -19.87
C GLU A 374 6.49 6.67 -18.65
N LYS A 375 7.26 7.75 -18.90
CA LYS A 375 7.73 8.65 -17.86
C LYS A 375 6.59 9.55 -17.40
N VAL A 376 6.36 9.62 -16.07
CA VAL A 376 5.28 10.40 -15.45
C VAL A 376 5.80 11.58 -14.63
#